data_8a0b15db27ae295d8fb57ab1e789426a
#
_entry.id   8a0b15db27ae295d8fb57ab1e789426a
#
_cell.length_a   1.000
_cell.length_b   1.000
_cell.length_c   1.000
_cell.angle_alpha   90.00
_cell.angle_beta   90.00
_cell.angle_gamma   90.00
#
_symmetry.space_group_name_H-M   'P 1'
#
loop_
_entity.id
_entity.type
_entity.pdbx_description
1 polymer ?
#
loop_
_entity_poly.entity_id
_entity_poly.type
_entity_poly.pdbx_seq_one_letter_code
_entity_poly.pdbx_strand_id
1 'polypeptide(L)'
;EDAPSRRVVLSERSNFPTDLYIAEALCRERGCTLKLVEPHEISAALTNEVAVLMLTHVNYRTGAMHDMAAVTTAAHARGIRVIWDLAHSAGAVPVSLLGASADYAVGCGYKYLDGGPGAPAFVWVHPTLADRFWQPLAGWWGHAAPFAFTPDYRPAPGIARYLCGTQPVLSMAALDCGVDTVLAAEPLGGMAALRAKSLALTDLFIALVESRC
;
A
#
# COMPACT_ATOMS: atom_id res chain seq x y z
N GLU A 1 18.04 5.11 4.91
CA GLU A 1 19.33 4.57 5.35
C GLU A 1 20.09 3.88 4.21
N ASP A 2 19.40 3.19 3.28
CA ASP A 2 20.03 2.50 2.12
C ASP A 2 20.68 3.48 1.12
N ALA A 3 20.25 4.73 1.08
CA ALA A 3 20.74 5.75 0.16
C ALA A 3 20.85 7.12 0.87
N PRO A 4 21.83 7.31 1.78
CA PRO A 4 21.89 8.50 2.64
C PRO A 4 22.11 9.82 1.89
N SER A 5 22.58 9.75 0.64
CA SER A 5 22.71 10.93 -0.24
C SER A 5 21.40 11.36 -0.89
N ARG A 6 20.36 10.51 -0.87
CA ARG A 6 19.06 10.81 -1.45
C ARG A 6 18.13 11.36 -0.38
N ARG A 7 17.56 12.53 -0.60
CA ARG A 7 16.79 13.27 0.41
C ARG A 7 15.37 13.62 -0.01
N VAL A 8 14.90 13.08 -1.14
CA VAL A 8 13.57 13.40 -1.65
C VAL A 8 12.66 12.18 -1.48
N VAL A 9 11.51 12.38 -0.86
CA VAL A 9 10.33 11.52 -0.97
C VAL A 9 9.43 12.14 -2.04
N LEU A 10 9.18 11.41 -3.11
CA LEU A 10 8.34 11.87 -4.22
C LEU A 10 6.93 11.29 -4.08
N SER A 11 5.93 12.12 -4.26
CA SER A 11 4.53 11.69 -4.35
C SER A 11 3.74 12.55 -5.31
N GLU A 12 2.52 12.15 -5.63
CA GLU A 12 1.61 13.00 -6.40
C GLU A 12 0.80 13.91 -5.49
N ARG A 13 0.48 15.11 -5.99
CA ARG A 13 -0.30 16.12 -5.26
C ARG A 13 -1.73 15.67 -4.94
N SER A 14 -2.28 14.78 -5.76
CA SER A 14 -3.61 14.21 -5.60
C SER A 14 -3.65 12.95 -4.72
N ASN A 15 -2.54 12.54 -4.12
CA ASN A 15 -2.51 11.41 -3.18
C ASN A 15 -3.41 11.68 -1.98
N PHE A 16 -3.77 10.62 -1.25
CA PHE A 16 -4.61 10.76 -0.07
C PHE A 16 -3.92 11.64 0.98
N PRO A 17 -4.61 12.65 1.55
CA PRO A 17 -3.96 13.66 2.39
C PRO A 17 -3.18 13.09 3.58
N THR A 18 -3.68 12.04 4.23
CA THR A 18 -3.00 11.44 5.38
C THR A 18 -1.63 10.88 5.01
N ASP A 19 -1.47 10.28 3.83
CA ASP A 19 -0.18 9.77 3.36
C ASP A 19 0.82 10.91 3.23
N LEU A 20 0.37 12.03 2.65
CA LEU A 20 1.20 13.23 2.51
C LEU A 20 1.58 13.85 3.85
N TYR A 21 0.65 13.89 4.81
CA TYR A 21 0.91 14.43 6.16
C TYR A 21 1.95 13.59 6.90
N ILE A 22 1.85 12.26 6.85
CA ILE A 22 2.82 11.35 7.46
C ILE A 22 4.18 11.50 6.78
N ALA A 23 4.22 11.52 5.45
CA ALA A 23 5.46 11.71 4.70
C ALA A 23 6.13 13.05 5.01
N GLU A 24 5.35 14.14 5.11
CA GLU A 24 5.87 15.46 5.46
C GLU A 24 6.45 15.49 6.88
N ALA A 25 5.74 14.90 7.85
CA ALA A 25 6.21 14.84 9.22
C ALA A 25 7.55 14.09 9.33
N LEU A 26 7.66 12.92 8.68
CA LEU A 26 8.89 12.14 8.64
C LEU A 26 10.01 12.88 7.89
N CYS A 27 9.70 13.56 6.80
CA CYS A 27 10.69 14.33 6.06
C CYS A 27 11.28 15.46 6.93
N ARG A 28 10.45 16.17 7.67
CA ARG A 28 10.90 17.22 8.62
C ARG A 28 11.82 16.64 9.70
N GLU A 29 11.46 15.51 10.29
CA GLU A 29 12.26 14.84 11.33
C GLU A 29 13.63 14.38 10.78
N ARG A 30 13.66 13.86 9.56
CA ARG A 30 14.85 13.24 8.96
C ARG A 30 15.67 14.19 8.08
N GLY A 31 15.30 15.46 7.97
CA GLY A 31 15.97 16.42 7.10
C GLY A 31 15.85 16.06 5.60
N CYS A 32 14.72 15.48 5.23
CA CYS A 32 14.36 15.16 3.85
C CYS A 32 13.34 16.17 3.31
N THR A 33 13.02 16.07 2.03
CA THR A 33 12.02 16.92 1.37
C THR A 33 10.91 16.06 0.79
N LEU A 34 9.65 16.40 1.06
CA LEU A 34 8.51 15.86 0.35
C LEU A 34 8.31 16.69 -0.93
N LYS A 35 8.47 16.07 -2.10
CA LYS A 35 8.22 16.69 -3.40
C LYS A 35 6.90 16.17 -3.96
N LEU A 36 5.98 17.08 -4.26
CA LEU A 36 4.68 16.78 -4.84
C LEU A 36 4.64 17.26 -6.29
N VAL A 37 4.21 16.34 -7.18
CA VAL A 37 4.08 16.60 -8.62
C VAL A 37 2.68 16.21 -9.10
N GLU A 38 2.31 16.63 -10.30
CA GLU A 38 1.10 16.12 -10.94
C GLU A 38 1.32 14.69 -11.46
N PRO A 39 0.26 13.87 -11.59
CA PRO A 39 0.41 12.46 -12.00
C PRO A 39 1.20 12.27 -13.30
N HIS A 40 1.02 13.15 -14.28
CA HIS A 40 1.73 13.09 -15.56
C HIS A 40 3.22 13.48 -15.48
N GLU A 41 3.65 14.13 -14.39
CA GLU A 41 5.02 14.54 -14.16
C GLU A 41 5.87 13.50 -13.43
N ILE A 42 5.25 12.44 -12.87
CA ILE A 42 5.94 11.43 -12.04
C ILE A 42 7.17 10.88 -12.75
N SER A 43 7.03 10.45 -14.00
CA SER A 43 8.13 9.83 -14.77
C SER A 43 9.33 10.78 -14.92
N ALA A 44 9.10 12.06 -15.19
CA ALA A 44 10.14 13.07 -15.31
C ALA A 44 10.77 13.43 -13.95
N ALA A 45 10.01 13.29 -12.87
CA ALA A 45 10.45 13.62 -11.51
C ALA A 45 11.28 12.50 -10.84
N LEU A 46 11.39 11.32 -11.44
CA LEU A 46 12.22 10.20 -10.95
C LEU A 46 13.71 10.53 -11.19
N THR A 47 14.31 11.31 -10.31
CA THR A 47 15.72 11.72 -10.37
C THR A 47 16.58 10.98 -9.35
N ASN A 48 17.89 11.13 -9.43
CA ASN A 48 18.84 10.54 -8.49
C ASN A 48 18.73 11.09 -7.06
N GLU A 49 18.02 12.18 -6.83
CA GLU A 49 17.76 12.73 -5.50
C GLU A 49 16.64 12.02 -4.76
N VAL A 50 15.78 11.30 -5.52
CA VAL A 50 14.62 10.60 -4.95
C VAL A 50 15.08 9.31 -4.27
N ALA A 51 14.77 9.19 -2.98
CA ALA A 51 14.97 7.97 -2.19
C ALA A 51 13.78 7.04 -2.29
N VAL A 52 12.58 7.61 -2.20
CA VAL A 52 11.30 6.87 -2.13
C VAL A 52 10.27 7.54 -3.04
N LEU A 53 9.57 6.74 -3.83
CA LEU A 53 8.33 7.09 -4.50
C LEU A 53 7.17 6.49 -3.70
N MET A 54 6.21 7.31 -3.29
CA MET A 54 5.02 6.89 -2.55
C MET A 54 3.76 7.29 -3.32
N LEU A 55 2.98 6.31 -3.76
CA LEU A 55 1.79 6.53 -4.59
C LEU A 55 0.60 5.71 -4.11
N THR A 56 -0.58 6.27 -4.23
CA THR A 56 -1.83 5.52 -4.21
C THR A 56 -2.04 4.81 -5.55
N HIS A 57 -2.30 3.49 -5.53
CA HIS A 57 -2.51 2.71 -6.76
C HIS A 57 -3.75 3.17 -7.53
N VAL A 58 -4.86 3.39 -6.81
CA VAL A 58 -6.10 3.95 -7.39
C VAL A 58 -6.45 5.23 -6.66
N ASN A 59 -6.53 6.32 -7.40
CA ASN A 59 -6.84 7.63 -6.85
C ASN A 59 -8.29 7.70 -6.36
N TYR A 60 -8.48 8.12 -5.10
CA TYR A 60 -9.78 8.12 -4.43
C TYR A 60 -10.80 9.12 -4.99
N ARG A 61 -10.35 10.17 -5.68
CA ARG A 61 -11.23 11.19 -6.28
C ARG A 61 -11.62 10.86 -7.69
N THR A 62 -10.67 10.40 -8.49
CA THR A 62 -10.82 10.28 -9.95
C THR A 62 -11.02 8.83 -10.39
N GLY A 63 -10.65 7.86 -9.55
CA GLY A 63 -10.59 6.45 -9.93
C GLY A 63 -9.45 6.13 -10.90
N ALA A 64 -8.59 7.11 -11.23
CA ALA A 64 -7.43 6.86 -12.07
C ALA A 64 -6.50 5.83 -11.42
N MET A 65 -6.01 4.89 -12.19
CA MET A 65 -5.17 3.78 -11.73
C MET A 65 -3.81 3.84 -12.41
N HIS A 66 -2.75 3.78 -11.62
CA HIS A 66 -1.39 3.66 -12.13
C HIS A 66 -1.11 2.24 -12.64
N ASP A 67 -0.30 2.13 -13.69
CA ASP A 67 0.36 0.85 -14.04
C ASP A 67 1.48 0.60 -13.01
N MET A 68 1.14 -0.21 -12.00
CA MET A 68 2.04 -0.51 -10.87
C MET A 68 3.38 -1.09 -11.35
N ALA A 69 3.35 -2.01 -12.30
CA ALA A 69 4.55 -2.67 -12.81
C ALA A 69 5.45 -1.71 -13.58
N ALA A 70 4.88 -0.92 -14.48
CA ALA A 70 5.63 0.06 -15.26
C ALA A 70 6.24 1.15 -14.37
N VAL A 71 5.47 1.70 -13.42
CA VAL A 71 5.96 2.73 -12.50
C VAL A 71 7.05 2.19 -11.58
N THR A 72 6.87 0.99 -11.00
CA THR A 72 7.87 0.37 -10.14
C THR A 72 9.16 0.09 -10.90
N THR A 73 9.05 -0.44 -12.13
CA THR A 73 10.22 -0.68 -13.00
C THR A 73 10.99 0.60 -13.28
N ALA A 74 10.29 1.69 -13.63
CA ALA A 74 10.91 3.00 -13.89
C ALA A 74 11.62 3.58 -12.66
N ALA A 75 11.03 3.42 -11.47
CA ALA A 75 11.63 3.83 -10.21
C ALA A 75 12.88 2.98 -9.87
N HIS A 76 12.78 1.67 -10.00
CA HIS A 76 13.90 0.74 -9.73
C HIS A 76 15.07 0.94 -10.68
N ALA A 77 14.84 1.28 -11.95
CA ALA A 77 15.90 1.63 -12.90
C ALA A 77 16.78 2.82 -12.43
N ARG A 78 16.28 3.59 -11.47
CA ARG A 78 16.99 4.70 -10.83
C ARG A 78 17.36 4.43 -9.36
N GLY A 79 17.17 3.19 -8.88
CA GLY A 79 17.44 2.79 -7.51
C GLY A 79 16.51 3.44 -6.47
N ILE A 80 15.29 3.80 -6.87
CA ILE A 80 14.27 4.41 -6.02
C ILE A 80 13.38 3.30 -5.46
N ARG A 81 13.12 3.32 -4.14
CA ARG A 81 12.16 2.42 -3.49
C ARG A 81 10.73 2.91 -3.70
N VAL A 82 9.80 1.97 -3.81
CA VAL A 82 8.39 2.29 -4.04
C VAL A 82 7.51 1.80 -2.90
N ILE A 83 6.64 2.69 -2.42
CA ILE A 83 5.57 2.37 -1.46
C ILE A 83 4.23 2.58 -2.19
N TRP A 84 3.42 1.53 -2.22
CA TRP A 84 2.07 1.58 -2.79
C TRP A 84 1.01 1.65 -1.70
N ASP A 85 0.13 2.65 -1.74
CA ASP A 85 -1.12 2.61 -0.98
C ASP A 85 -2.20 1.87 -1.79
N LEU A 86 -2.73 0.80 -1.20
CA LEU A 86 -3.73 -0.09 -1.79
C LEU A 86 -5.13 0.13 -1.22
N ALA A 87 -5.35 1.22 -0.48
CA ALA A 87 -6.62 1.47 0.19
C ALA A 87 -7.84 1.45 -0.75
N HIS A 88 -7.65 1.76 -2.03
CA HIS A 88 -8.70 1.76 -3.04
C HIS A 88 -8.50 0.70 -4.13
N SER A 89 -7.56 -0.22 -3.97
CA SER A 89 -7.29 -1.28 -4.94
C SER A 89 -7.38 -2.70 -4.36
N ALA A 90 -6.92 -2.91 -3.12
CA ALA A 90 -7.04 -4.21 -2.46
C ALA A 90 -8.53 -4.59 -2.29
N GLY A 91 -8.95 -5.69 -2.91
CA GLY A 91 -10.34 -6.14 -2.96
C GLY A 91 -11.20 -5.50 -4.07
N ALA A 92 -10.72 -4.45 -4.75
CA ALA A 92 -11.47 -3.75 -5.81
C ALA A 92 -10.98 -4.06 -7.23
N VAL A 93 -9.67 -4.23 -7.40
CA VAL A 93 -9.03 -4.50 -8.69
C VAL A 93 -7.95 -5.58 -8.53
N PRO A 94 -7.55 -6.26 -9.61
CA PRO A 94 -6.42 -7.18 -9.55
C PRO A 94 -5.14 -6.46 -9.12
N VAL A 95 -4.44 -7.01 -8.12
CA VAL A 95 -3.17 -6.51 -7.61
C VAL A 95 -2.16 -7.65 -7.59
N SER A 96 -0.98 -7.44 -8.16
CA SER A 96 0.13 -8.40 -8.14
C SER A 96 1.39 -7.72 -7.64
N LEU A 97 1.60 -7.70 -6.32
CA LEU A 97 2.75 -7.04 -5.70
C LEU A 97 4.08 -7.68 -6.10
N LEU A 98 4.15 -9.01 -6.10
CA LEU A 98 5.34 -9.73 -6.55
C LEU A 98 5.56 -9.56 -8.06
N GLY A 99 4.50 -9.65 -8.87
CA GLY A 99 4.58 -9.45 -10.32
C GLY A 99 5.02 -8.04 -10.71
N ALA A 100 4.65 -7.04 -9.93
CA ALA A 100 5.09 -5.66 -10.10
C ALA A 100 6.44 -5.36 -9.42
N SER A 101 7.04 -6.33 -8.75
CA SER A 101 8.26 -6.14 -7.95
C SER A 101 8.17 -5.00 -6.94
N ALA A 102 6.97 -4.78 -6.36
CA ALA A 102 6.76 -3.74 -5.36
C ALA A 102 7.70 -3.92 -4.15
N ASP A 103 8.22 -2.85 -3.57
CA ASP A 103 9.05 -2.94 -2.36
C ASP A 103 8.19 -3.01 -1.10
N TYR A 104 7.21 -2.12 -1.00
CA TYR A 104 6.31 -1.99 0.14
C TYR A 104 4.89 -1.70 -0.35
N ALA A 105 3.92 -2.17 0.40
CA ALA A 105 2.54 -1.73 0.25
C ALA A 105 1.86 -1.58 1.60
N VAL A 106 0.92 -0.66 1.67
CA VAL A 106 0.03 -0.46 2.81
C VAL A 106 -1.41 -0.47 2.33
N GLY A 107 -2.34 -0.73 3.22
CA GLY A 107 -3.75 -0.66 2.87
C GLY A 107 -4.63 -0.79 4.10
N CYS A 108 -5.93 -0.66 3.91
CA CYS A 108 -6.92 -0.76 4.96
C CYS A 108 -7.87 -1.94 4.73
N GLY A 109 -8.33 -2.54 5.83
CA GLY A 109 -9.28 -3.66 5.77
C GLY A 109 -10.74 -3.25 5.67
N TYR A 110 -11.08 -1.96 5.91
CA TYR A 110 -12.47 -1.54 6.06
C TYR A 110 -13.19 -1.17 4.76
N LYS A 111 -12.46 -1.01 3.64
CA LYS A 111 -13.05 -0.64 2.34
C LYS A 111 -13.43 -1.89 1.55
N TYR A 112 -12.70 -2.20 0.50
CA TYR A 112 -13.02 -3.27 -0.45
C TYR A 112 -12.58 -4.67 0.01
N LEU A 113 -11.97 -4.78 1.18
CA LEU A 113 -11.79 -6.06 1.89
C LEU A 113 -12.94 -6.35 2.86
N ASP A 114 -13.97 -5.51 2.86
CA ASP A 114 -15.28 -5.70 3.51
C ASP A 114 -15.25 -5.92 5.03
N GLY A 115 -14.13 -5.59 5.70
CA GLY A 115 -14.01 -5.74 7.16
C GLY A 115 -14.79 -4.71 7.97
N GLY A 116 -15.36 -3.69 7.30
CA GLY A 116 -16.17 -2.64 7.94
C GLY A 116 -15.36 -1.65 8.80
N PRO A 117 -16.02 -0.60 9.33
CA PRO A 117 -15.37 0.40 10.18
C PRO A 117 -14.68 -0.22 11.38
N GLY A 118 -13.41 0.18 11.60
CA GLY A 118 -12.58 -0.39 12.66
C GLY A 118 -11.77 -1.62 12.26
N ALA A 119 -11.91 -2.12 11.02
CA ALA A 119 -11.05 -3.18 10.52
C ALA A 119 -9.58 -2.75 10.51
N PRO A 120 -8.65 -3.66 10.83
CA PRO A 120 -7.22 -3.34 10.86
C PRO A 120 -6.69 -2.98 9.47
N ALA A 121 -5.67 -2.14 9.46
CA ALA A 121 -4.83 -1.90 8.29
C ALA A 121 -3.79 -3.01 8.16
N PHE A 122 -3.15 -3.08 7.01
CA PHE A 122 -2.07 -4.03 6.75
C PHE A 122 -0.85 -3.34 6.15
N VAL A 123 0.30 -3.96 6.37
CA VAL A 123 1.55 -3.68 5.66
C VAL A 123 2.01 -4.94 4.95
N TRP A 124 2.45 -4.78 3.72
CA TRP A 124 3.15 -5.79 2.96
C TRP A 124 4.57 -5.29 2.67
N VAL A 125 5.54 -6.16 2.83
CA VAL A 125 6.96 -5.89 2.54
C VAL A 125 7.46 -6.98 1.62
N HIS A 126 8.18 -6.62 0.57
CA HIS A 126 8.77 -7.61 -0.32
C HIS A 126 9.64 -8.58 0.51
N PRO A 127 9.53 -9.91 0.34
CA PRO A 127 10.21 -10.89 1.18
C PRO A 127 11.71 -10.67 1.31
N THR A 128 12.38 -10.20 0.25
CA THR A 128 13.83 -9.90 0.29
C THR A 128 14.20 -8.66 1.10
N LEU A 129 13.22 -7.85 1.48
CA LEU A 129 13.40 -6.61 2.25
C LEU A 129 12.95 -6.74 3.69
N ALA A 130 12.13 -7.74 4.01
CA ALA A 130 11.47 -7.84 5.30
C ALA A 130 12.44 -7.87 6.49
N ASP A 131 13.63 -8.45 6.31
CA ASP A 131 14.64 -8.55 7.36
C ASP A 131 15.64 -7.38 7.42
N ARG A 132 15.57 -6.43 6.45
CA ARG A 132 16.58 -5.38 6.30
C ARG A 132 16.42 -4.20 7.23
N PHE A 133 15.18 -3.93 7.71
CA PHE A 133 14.87 -2.72 8.41
C PHE A 133 14.49 -2.96 9.86
N TRP A 134 14.93 -2.04 10.73
CA TRP A 134 14.45 -1.94 12.09
C TRP A 134 13.11 -1.20 12.08
N GLN A 135 12.04 -1.88 12.46
CA GLN A 135 10.70 -1.32 12.50
C GLN A 135 10.60 -0.35 13.70
N PRO A 136 10.28 0.96 13.47
CA PRO A 136 10.31 1.96 14.55
C PRO A 136 9.23 1.76 15.61
N LEU A 137 8.10 1.11 15.27
CA LEU A 137 7.05 0.74 16.21
C LEU A 137 7.27 -0.69 16.74
N ALA A 138 8.52 -1.04 17.06
CA ALA A 138 8.87 -2.33 17.63
C ALA A 138 8.03 -2.62 18.86
N GLY A 139 7.53 -3.85 18.98
CA GLY A 139 6.73 -4.28 20.09
C GLY A 139 6.92 -5.75 20.41
N TRP A 140 6.39 -6.18 21.56
CA TRP A 140 6.65 -7.51 22.10
C TRP A 140 6.21 -8.65 21.15
N TRP A 141 5.15 -8.44 20.35
CA TRP A 141 4.64 -9.46 19.41
C TRP A 141 5.54 -9.60 18.17
N GLY A 142 6.32 -8.58 17.83
CA GLY A 142 7.34 -8.62 16.78
C GLY A 142 8.69 -9.17 17.23
N HIS A 143 8.82 -9.60 18.48
CA HIS A 143 10.05 -10.16 19.02
C HIS A 143 10.22 -11.63 18.58
N ALA A 144 11.46 -12.08 18.35
CA ALA A 144 11.79 -13.46 17.94
C ALA A 144 11.35 -14.51 18.97
N ALA A 145 11.16 -14.12 20.24
CA ALA A 145 10.65 -14.96 21.33
C ALA A 145 9.69 -14.10 22.17
N PRO A 146 8.44 -13.87 21.72
CA PRO A 146 7.56 -12.86 22.30
C PRO A 146 7.21 -13.12 23.77
N PHE A 147 7.15 -14.38 24.21
CA PHE A 147 6.83 -14.76 25.59
C PHE A 147 8.05 -14.84 26.51
N ALA A 148 9.25 -14.51 26.04
CA ALA A 148 10.44 -14.44 26.89
C ALA A 148 10.43 -13.16 27.76
N PHE A 149 9.72 -12.12 27.34
CA PHE A 149 9.57 -10.84 28.07
C PHE A 149 10.90 -10.24 28.53
N THR A 150 11.94 -10.38 27.69
CA THR A 150 13.28 -9.82 27.97
C THR A 150 13.32 -8.34 27.59
N PRO A 151 14.18 -7.52 28.23
CA PRO A 151 14.33 -6.11 27.86
C PRO A 151 15.05 -5.93 26.52
N ASP A 152 15.79 -6.94 26.07
CA ASP A 152 16.57 -6.90 24.83
C ASP A 152 15.69 -7.31 23.64
N TYR A 153 15.37 -6.34 22.79
CA TYR A 153 14.57 -6.61 21.61
C TYR A 153 15.38 -7.29 20.52
N ARG A 154 14.93 -8.46 20.09
CA ARG A 154 15.41 -9.18 18.91
C ARG A 154 14.26 -9.31 17.91
N PRO A 155 14.33 -8.66 16.72
CA PRO A 155 13.28 -8.76 15.72
C PRO A 155 13.02 -10.20 15.30
N ALA A 156 11.75 -10.56 15.17
CA ALA A 156 11.35 -11.81 14.51
C ALA A 156 11.78 -11.80 13.03
N PRO A 157 11.98 -12.96 12.41
CA PRO A 157 12.32 -13.03 10.99
C PRO A 157 11.12 -12.63 10.11
N GLY A 158 11.41 -12.08 8.95
CA GLY A 158 10.43 -11.74 7.92
C GLY A 158 9.39 -10.73 8.39
N ILE A 159 8.16 -10.89 7.89
CA ILE A 159 7.06 -9.93 8.16
C ILE A 159 6.61 -9.92 9.63
N ALA A 160 6.88 -10.96 10.40
CA ALA A 160 6.46 -11.03 11.79
C ALA A 160 7.02 -9.89 12.66
N ARG A 161 8.21 -9.34 12.33
CA ARG A 161 8.80 -8.19 13.03
C ARG A 161 7.99 -6.90 12.95
N TYR A 162 7.04 -6.82 12.01
CA TYR A 162 6.17 -5.67 11.82
C TYR A 162 4.94 -5.70 12.75
N LEU A 163 4.75 -6.77 13.53
CA LEU A 163 3.75 -6.82 14.57
C LEU A 163 4.22 -6.03 15.81
N CYS A 164 3.36 -5.18 16.34
CA CYS A 164 3.69 -4.35 17.50
C CYS A 164 3.23 -4.98 18.81
N GLY A 165 1.98 -5.36 18.90
CA GLY A 165 1.36 -5.89 20.11
C GLY A 165 0.18 -6.81 19.81
N THR A 166 -0.67 -7.04 20.82
CA THR A 166 -1.86 -7.85 20.69
C THR A 166 -2.79 -7.28 19.62
N GLN A 167 -3.19 -8.12 18.68
CA GLN A 167 -4.08 -7.74 17.59
C GLN A 167 -5.51 -7.48 18.12
N PRO A 168 -6.28 -6.61 17.46
CA PRO A 168 -7.69 -6.37 17.79
C PRO A 168 -8.53 -7.54 17.27
N VAL A 169 -8.67 -8.61 18.07
CA VAL A 169 -9.20 -9.92 17.67
C VAL A 169 -10.59 -9.82 17.04
N LEU A 170 -11.49 -9.02 17.60
CA LEU A 170 -12.86 -8.90 17.08
C LEU A 170 -12.89 -8.28 15.68
N SER A 171 -12.12 -7.21 15.46
CA SER A 171 -12.07 -6.58 14.13
C SER A 171 -11.23 -7.40 13.14
N MET A 172 -10.28 -8.21 13.60
CA MET A 172 -9.60 -9.19 12.77
C MET A 172 -10.59 -10.29 12.29
N ALA A 173 -11.43 -10.80 13.18
CA ALA A 173 -12.47 -11.78 12.81
C ALA A 173 -13.49 -11.20 11.83
N ALA A 174 -13.86 -9.92 11.98
CA ALA A 174 -14.72 -9.25 11.01
C ALA A 174 -14.05 -9.09 9.65
N LEU A 175 -12.76 -8.76 9.63
CA LEU A 175 -11.98 -8.68 8.39
C LEU A 175 -11.84 -10.06 7.72
N ASP A 176 -11.64 -11.12 8.48
CA ASP A 176 -11.58 -12.49 7.97
C ASP A 176 -12.85 -12.84 7.19
N CYS A 177 -14.04 -12.61 7.79
CA CYS A 177 -15.33 -12.75 7.10
C CYS A 177 -15.44 -11.86 5.85
N GLY A 178 -14.92 -10.63 5.89
CA GLY A 178 -14.90 -9.73 4.75
C GLY A 178 -14.05 -10.28 3.60
N VAL A 179 -12.86 -10.77 3.91
CA VAL A 179 -11.97 -11.40 2.92
C VAL A 179 -12.61 -12.66 2.33
N ASP A 180 -13.30 -13.46 3.14
CA ASP A 180 -14.03 -14.63 2.66
C ASP A 180 -15.09 -14.28 1.61
N THR A 181 -15.76 -13.13 1.73
CA THR A 181 -16.72 -12.67 0.69
C THR A 181 -16.03 -12.35 -0.63
N VAL A 182 -14.82 -11.77 -0.59
CA VAL A 182 -14.01 -11.54 -1.80
C VAL A 182 -13.53 -12.86 -2.40
N LEU A 183 -13.05 -13.80 -1.57
CA LEU A 183 -12.57 -15.12 -1.98
C LEU A 183 -13.69 -16.02 -2.52
N ALA A 184 -14.94 -15.80 -2.14
CA ALA A 184 -16.09 -16.51 -2.70
C ALA A 184 -16.25 -16.31 -4.21
N ALA A 185 -15.62 -15.29 -4.80
CA ALA A 185 -15.59 -15.10 -6.23
C ALA A 185 -14.56 -15.99 -6.97
N GLU A 186 -13.64 -16.65 -6.28
CA GLU A 186 -12.59 -17.48 -6.92
C GLU A 186 -13.12 -18.53 -7.89
N PRO A 187 -14.17 -19.32 -7.56
CA PRO A 187 -14.74 -20.30 -8.50
C PRO A 187 -15.38 -19.65 -9.73
N LEU A 188 -15.65 -18.36 -9.70
CA LEU A 188 -16.28 -17.58 -10.76
C LEU A 188 -15.28 -16.78 -11.59
N GLY A 189 -13.98 -16.98 -11.39
CA GLY A 189 -12.88 -16.26 -12.06
C GLY A 189 -12.22 -15.17 -11.21
N GLY A 190 -12.54 -15.11 -9.92
CA GLY A 190 -11.86 -14.29 -8.93
C GLY A 190 -11.93 -12.79 -9.19
N MET A 191 -10.91 -12.08 -8.74
CA MET A 191 -10.83 -10.62 -8.87
C MET A 191 -10.87 -10.13 -10.33
N ALA A 192 -10.37 -10.90 -11.28
CA ALA A 192 -10.44 -10.55 -12.71
C ALA A 192 -11.89 -10.49 -13.21
N ALA A 193 -12.71 -11.47 -12.83
CA ALA A 193 -14.14 -11.50 -13.18
C ALA A 193 -14.92 -10.39 -12.46
N LEU A 194 -14.62 -10.13 -11.18
CA LEU A 194 -15.19 -9.00 -10.43
C LEU A 194 -14.86 -7.65 -11.10
N ARG A 195 -13.64 -7.46 -11.54
CA ARG A 195 -13.23 -6.25 -12.28
C ARG A 195 -13.95 -6.11 -13.61
N ALA A 196 -14.05 -7.18 -14.40
CA ALA A 196 -14.78 -7.16 -15.67
C ALA A 196 -16.26 -6.80 -15.46
N LYS A 197 -16.91 -7.37 -14.44
CA LYS A 197 -18.29 -7.03 -14.07
C LYS A 197 -18.43 -5.56 -13.63
N SER A 198 -17.49 -5.06 -12.81
CA SER A 198 -17.47 -3.67 -12.37
C SER A 198 -17.43 -2.70 -13.56
N LEU A 199 -16.55 -2.95 -14.53
CA LEU A 199 -16.44 -2.13 -15.74
C LEU A 199 -17.75 -2.18 -16.55
N ALA A 200 -18.30 -3.36 -16.80
CA ALA A 200 -19.56 -3.50 -17.54
C ALA A 200 -20.74 -2.76 -16.88
N LEU A 201 -20.79 -2.77 -15.53
CA LEU A 201 -21.84 -2.05 -14.79
C LEU A 201 -21.65 -0.53 -14.84
N THR A 202 -20.42 -0.04 -14.77
CA THR A 202 -20.13 1.39 -14.89
C THR A 202 -20.37 1.90 -16.31
N ASP A 203 -20.02 1.12 -17.35
CA ASP A 203 -20.32 1.46 -18.75
C ASP A 203 -21.84 1.52 -18.99
N LEU A 204 -22.60 0.55 -18.45
CA LEU A 204 -24.05 0.57 -18.51
C LEU A 204 -24.63 1.82 -17.82
N PHE A 205 -24.10 2.17 -16.63
CA PHE A 205 -24.53 3.36 -15.90
C PHE A 205 -24.30 4.62 -16.74
N ILE A 206 -23.11 4.78 -17.32
CA ILE A 206 -22.78 5.93 -18.18
C ILE A 206 -23.74 6.01 -19.38
N ALA A 207 -23.93 4.91 -20.10
CA ALA A 207 -24.83 4.85 -21.25
C ALA A 207 -26.27 5.22 -20.88
N LEU A 208 -26.76 4.78 -19.71
CA LEU A 208 -28.11 5.11 -19.23
C LEU A 208 -28.24 6.59 -18.87
N VAL A 209 -27.23 7.19 -18.22
CA VAL A 209 -27.22 8.62 -17.90
C VAL A 209 -27.21 9.45 -19.18
N GLU A 210 -26.29 9.18 -20.11
CA GLU A 210 -26.15 9.91 -21.37
C GLU A 210 -27.41 9.82 -22.26
N SER A 211 -28.16 8.71 -22.16
CA SER A 211 -29.38 8.53 -22.95
C SER A 211 -30.62 9.17 -22.33
N ARG A 212 -30.59 9.55 -21.04
CA ARG A 212 -31.77 10.01 -20.28
C ARG A 212 -31.63 11.41 -19.68
N CYS A 213 -30.43 11.93 -19.61
CA CYS A 213 -30.09 13.24 -19.06
C CYS A 213 -29.41 14.13 -20.10
#